data_dd4b7e316b055efec744d95b9d048f2e
#
_entry.id   dd4b7e316b055efec744d95b9d048f2e
#
_cell.length_a   1.000
_cell.length_b   1.000
_cell.length_c   1.000
_cell.angle_alpha   90.00
_cell.angle_beta   90.00
_cell.angle_gamma   90.00
#
_symmetry.space_group_name_H-M   'P 1'
#
loop_
_entity.id
_entity.type
_entity.pdbx_description
1 polymer ?
#
loop_
_entity_poly.entity_id
_entity_poly.type
_entity_poly.pdbx_seq_one_letter_code
_entity_poly.pdbx_strand_id
1 'polypeptide(L)'
;MRYFLLILTTMVFTLFPGHPAFAQGTTDLRAFEKRCTSCHGNPSVVQAPDGIALRKLTPEAVYAAITTGAIHAKLSDVSDDEKRMIAGYLGGRKVDAARLTDAKLMSNPCPANPAIKSLTSEPMWNGWGADLTNARMQSAKAAGLTAGDVPQLKLKWAFGLPAAEIMWAQPTIAAGRVFVGADSGGIYSIDQGTGCVHWSFQADAGVRNAITIRAIKGQGAAKYAVYFGDIKGNVYAVDAVTGKQIWKTKVEDHPAARITGAPVAYEDRLYVPVSSTEERAAGSSTTYPCCTFRGSVAALDANTGKQIWKTYIIPDAPQPRKKTATGVQLWGPAGGAIWNSPTLDPAHHALYIGTGDAYTETEQPIKTTDGVMAINMDTGKVLWSAQDTPNDVWLAGCGGQNTSENCPKDIGPDFDFGSSPILRSLPNGHRILVAGQKNGIVWAHDPDEQGAVVWKTQLVDKIVRGIITFGGAADEQNAYFGLSTGGIVAVQLSNGEKKWFTPIESAKEGRGNGQSAAITAIPGAIFSGGWDGTLRAFSTVDGHPLWQYDTTQEVKTVNGIPAKGGSMGAPGPTVAGGMLFVGSGYTFGAGATGNLLLAFSVQ
;
A
#
# COMPACT_ATOMS: atom_id res chain seq x y z
N MET A 1 -14.66 68.08 -22.65
CA MET A 1 -13.36 67.55 -22.24
C MET A 1 -13.55 66.85 -20.94
N ARG A 2 -13.64 65.47 -20.95
CA ARG A 2 -13.64 64.63 -19.79
C ARG A 2 -12.55 63.59 -19.99
N TYR A 3 -11.50 63.64 -19.18
CA TYR A 3 -10.40 62.68 -19.17
C TYR A 3 -10.83 61.41 -18.47
N PHE A 4 -10.77 60.25 -19.17
CA PHE A 4 -10.85 58.91 -18.61
C PHE A 4 -9.45 58.50 -18.19
N LEU A 5 -9.24 58.27 -16.89
CA LEU A 5 -8.03 57.72 -16.32
C LEU A 5 -8.14 56.18 -16.37
N LEU A 6 -7.35 55.53 -17.23
CA LEU A 6 -7.18 54.07 -17.22
C LEU A 6 -6.20 53.72 -16.09
N ILE A 7 -6.69 53.04 -15.06
CA ILE A 7 -5.84 52.41 -14.03
C ILE A 7 -5.45 51.02 -14.56
N LEU A 8 -4.19 50.88 -14.97
CA LEU A 8 -3.57 49.59 -15.29
C LEU A 8 -3.20 48.92 -13.96
N THR A 9 -3.99 47.93 -13.52
CA THR A 9 -3.61 47.06 -12.40
C THR A 9 -2.64 46.00 -12.93
N THR A 10 -1.36 46.20 -12.68
CA THR A 10 -0.31 45.19 -12.86
C THR A 10 -0.48 44.09 -11.80
N MET A 11 -0.98 42.93 -12.23
CA MET A 11 -1.02 41.72 -11.41
C MET A 11 0.41 41.15 -11.30
N VAL A 12 1.06 41.41 -10.18
CA VAL A 12 2.35 40.80 -9.85
C VAL A 12 2.09 39.33 -9.50
N PHE A 13 2.38 38.45 -10.44
CA PHE A 13 2.50 37.04 -10.15
C PHE A 13 3.75 36.80 -9.28
N THR A 14 3.59 36.71 -7.98
CA THR A 14 4.62 36.18 -7.10
C THR A 14 4.75 34.69 -7.41
N LEU A 15 5.76 34.31 -8.17
CA LEU A 15 6.27 32.97 -8.29
C LEU A 15 6.79 32.53 -6.90
N PHE A 16 5.96 31.82 -6.15
CA PHE A 16 6.45 31.04 -5.02
C PHE A 16 7.33 29.92 -5.58
N PRO A 17 8.59 29.80 -5.18
CA PRO A 17 9.38 28.63 -5.47
C PRO A 17 8.81 27.48 -4.61
N GLY A 18 7.80 26.79 -5.12
CA GLY A 18 7.35 25.52 -4.56
C GLY A 18 8.50 24.53 -4.67
N HIS A 19 9.19 24.27 -3.57
CA HIS A 19 10.06 23.10 -3.48
C HIS A 19 9.14 21.89 -3.56
N PRO A 20 9.26 21.03 -4.59
CA PRO A 20 8.52 19.79 -4.63
C PRO A 20 9.06 18.91 -3.52
N ALA A 21 8.31 18.73 -2.45
CA ALA A 21 8.55 17.66 -1.48
C ALA A 21 8.29 16.32 -2.17
N PHE A 22 9.30 15.81 -2.86
CA PHE A 22 9.24 14.50 -3.47
C PHE A 22 9.34 13.45 -2.36
N ALA A 23 8.45 12.45 -2.41
CA ALA A 23 8.55 11.26 -1.59
C ALA A 23 9.97 10.67 -1.70
N GLN A 24 10.56 10.27 -0.58
CA GLN A 24 11.95 9.77 -0.47
C GLN A 24 12.33 8.77 -1.58
N GLY A 25 11.42 7.87 -1.99
CA GLY A 25 11.67 6.91 -3.07
C GLY A 25 12.01 7.52 -4.44
N THR A 26 11.66 8.79 -4.69
CA THR A 26 12.04 9.49 -5.94
C THR A 26 13.40 10.18 -5.83
N THR A 27 13.80 10.58 -4.64
CA THR A 27 15.13 11.17 -4.38
C THR A 27 16.21 10.10 -4.48
N ASP A 28 15.95 8.94 -3.87
CA ASP A 28 16.86 7.79 -3.87
C ASP A 28 17.04 7.22 -5.30
N LEU A 29 15.96 7.15 -6.07
CA LEU A 29 16.02 6.76 -7.48
C LEU A 29 16.85 7.75 -8.30
N ARG A 30 16.67 9.05 -8.12
CA ARG A 30 17.45 10.08 -8.84
C ARG A 30 18.93 10.04 -8.48
N ALA A 31 19.30 9.77 -7.22
CA ALA A 31 20.68 9.61 -6.82
C ALA A 31 21.33 8.46 -7.58
N PHE A 32 20.64 7.31 -7.67
CA PHE A 32 21.10 6.16 -8.46
C PHE A 32 21.18 6.50 -9.96
N GLU A 33 20.13 7.09 -10.53
CA GLU A 33 20.10 7.47 -11.96
C GLU A 33 21.24 8.40 -12.33
N LYS A 34 21.46 9.43 -11.54
CA LYS A 34 22.52 10.43 -11.77
C LYS A 34 23.93 9.83 -11.76
N ARG A 35 24.17 8.83 -10.90
CA ARG A 35 25.52 8.34 -10.61
C ARG A 35 25.86 6.99 -11.23
N CYS A 36 24.86 6.15 -11.46
CA CYS A 36 25.09 4.73 -11.74
C CYS A 36 24.65 4.26 -13.13
N THR A 37 23.63 4.89 -13.72
CA THR A 37 23.06 4.40 -14.99
C THR A 37 23.95 4.63 -16.22
N SER A 38 24.97 5.47 -16.13
CA SER A 38 25.99 5.59 -17.17
C SER A 38 26.77 4.29 -17.42
N CYS A 39 26.85 3.42 -16.39
CA CYS A 39 27.50 2.11 -16.47
C CYS A 39 26.49 0.97 -16.31
N HIS A 40 25.64 1.03 -15.28
CA HIS A 40 24.68 -0.03 -14.97
C HIS A 40 23.44 0.07 -15.87
N GLY A 41 23.22 -0.94 -16.70
CA GLY A 41 22.18 -0.93 -17.75
C GLY A 41 22.64 -0.36 -19.08
N ASN A 42 23.91 0.06 -19.21
CA ASN A 42 24.49 0.47 -20.47
C ASN A 42 25.06 -0.76 -21.22
N PRO A 43 24.51 -1.15 -22.37
CA PRO A 43 24.97 -2.33 -23.11
C PRO A 43 26.45 -2.29 -23.56
N SER A 44 27.05 -1.09 -23.65
CA SER A 44 28.46 -0.92 -24.00
C SER A 44 29.42 -1.15 -22.83
N VAL A 45 28.91 -1.27 -21.59
CA VAL A 45 29.73 -1.49 -20.38
C VAL A 45 29.48 -2.91 -19.85
N VAL A 46 30.01 -3.89 -20.57
CA VAL A 46 29.79 -5.34 -20.34
C VAL A 46 30.13 -5.81 -18.91
N GLN A 47 31.04 -5.13 -18.22
CA GLN A 47 31.51 -5.52 -16.89
C GLN A 47 30.64 -4.93 -15.74
N ALA A 48 29.74 -4.00 -16.03
CA ALA A 48 28.85 -3.45 -15.01
C ALA A 48 27.62 -4.37 -14.86
N PRO A 49 27.35 -4.92 -13.66
CA PRO A 49 26.11 -5.63 -13.43
C PRO A 49 24.92 -4.74 -13.79
N ASP A 50 23.89 -5.31 -14.40
CA ASP A 50 22.65 -4.56 -14.65
C ASP A 50 21.96 -4.14 -13.33
N GLY A 51 21.02 -3.19 -13.39
CA GLY A 51 20.30 -2.73 -12.23
C GLY A 51 19.49 -3.82 -11.52
N ILE A 52 19.16 -4.89 -12.26
CA ILE A 52 18.47 -6.09 -11.78
C ILE A 52 19.37 -6.88 -10.83
N ALA A 53 20.61 -7.13 -11.25
CA ALA A 53 21.59 -7.83 -10.42
C ALA A 53 21.92 -7.04 -9.16
N LEU A 54 22.02 -5.71 -9.25
CA LEU A 54 22.25 -4.85 -8.08
C LEU A 54 21.13 -4.92 -7.04
N ARG A 55 19.89 -5.03 -7.46
CA ARG A 55 18.75 -5.13 -6.53
C ARG A 55 18.66 -6.46 -5.77
N LYS A 56 19.43 -7.46 -6.16
CA LYS A 56 19.57 -8.72 -5.40
C LYS A 56 20.46 -8.56 -4.15
N LEU A 57 21.28 -7.51 -4.10
CA LEU A 57 22.21 -7.25 -3.00
C LEU A 57 21.47 -6.69 -1.77
N THR A 58 22.08 -6.87 -0.58
CA THR A 58 21.63 -6.18 0.63
C THR A 58 22.10 -4.73 0.63
N PRO A 59 21.44 -3.82 1.38
CA PRO A 59 21.93 -2.44 1.51
C PRO A 59 23.37 -2.35 2.00
N GLU A 60 23.75 -3.20 2.95
CA GLU A 60 25.11 -3.26 3.50
C GLU A 60 26.14 -3.69 2.44
N ALA A 61 25.79 -4.68 1.61
CA ALA A 61 26.66 -5.14 0.51
C ALA A 61 26.85 -4.05 -0.55
N VAL A 62 25.77 -3.35 -0.93
CA VAL A 62 25.84 -2.22 -1.85
C VAL A 62 26.67 -1.09 -1.24
N TYR A 63 26.42 -0.73 0.01
CA TYR A 63 27.15 0.33 0.69
C TYR A 63 28.65 0.02 0.81
N ALA A 64 29.02 -1.20 1.18
CA ALA A 64 30.41 -1.65 1.19
C ALA A 64 31.06 -1.56 -0.20
N ALA A 65 30.36 -2.00 -1.26
CA ALA A 65 30.89 -1.93 -2.62
C ALA A 65 31.21 -0.50 -3.07
N ILE A 66 30.37 0.49 -2.70
CA ILE A 66 30.55 1.90 -3.09
C ILE A 66 31.43 2.71 -2.13
N THR A 67 31.74 2.20 -0.93
CA THR A 67 32.59 2.87 0.07
C THR A 67 34.02 2.32 0.13
N THR A 68 34.17 1.01 -0.01
CA THR A 68 35.46 0.32 0.14
C THR A 68 35.79 -0.64 -1.01
N GLY A 69 34.80 -0.91 -1.89
CA GLY A 69 34.97 -1.82 -3.02
C GLY A 69 35.69 -1.19 -4.23
N ALA A 70 35.77 -1.96 -5.31
CA ALA A 70 36.51 -1.60 -6.52
C ALA A 70 36.05 -0.30 -7.21
N ILE A 71 34.79 0.13 -6.99
CA ILE A 71 34.25 1.37 -7.58
C ILE A 71 34.38 2.59 -6.66
N HIS A 72 34.93 2.42 -5.45
CA HIS A 72 35.05 3.52 -4.46
C HIS A 72 35.77 4.75 -5.03
N ALA A 73 36.87 4.56 -5.75
CA ALA A 73 37.63 5.66 -6.34
C ALA A 73 36.83 6.50 -7.35
N LYS A 74 35.85 5.90 -8.05
CA LYS A 74 34.96 6.60 -9.00
C LYS A 74 33.82 7.39 -8.32
N LEU A 75 33.64 7.19 -7.03
CA LEU A 75 32.57 7.77 -6.21
C LEU A 75 33.11 8.59 -5.04
N SER A 76 34.37 9.08 -5.15
CA SER A 76 35.03 9.88 -4.13
C SER A 76 34.35 11.24 -3.90
N ASP A 77 33.66 11.77 -4.90
CA ASP A 77 32.87 13.01 -4.86
C ASP A 77 31.43 12.83 -4.33
N VAL A 78 31.01 11.58 -4.09
CA VAL A 78 29.67 11.27 -3.58
C VAL A 78 29.69 11.27 -2.06
N SER A 79 28.78 12.03 -1.43
CA SER A 79 28.68 12.10 0.03
C SER A 79 28.28 10.76 0.65
N ASP A 80 28.56 10.55 1.93
CA ASP A 80 28.16 9.33 2.65
C ASP A 80 26.65 9.17 2.68
N ASP A 81 25.90 10.25 2.87
CA ASP A 81 24.43 10.23 2.84
C ASP A 81 23.87 9.81 1.47
N GLU A 82 24.46 10.32 0.37
CA GLU A 82 24.06 9.91 -0.99
C GLU A 82 24.40 8.43 -1.23
N LYS A 83 25.53 7.94 -0.74
CA LYS A 83 25.90 6.51 -0.79
C LYS A 83 24.91 5.64 -0.01
N ARG A 84 24.49 6.07 1.19
CA ARG A 84 23.47 5.38 1.99
C ARG A 84 22.10 5.37 1.30
N MET A 85 21.70 6.48 0.68
CA MET A 85 20.46 6.55 -0.11
C MET A 85 20.49 5.57 -1.29
N ILE A 86 21.57 5.56 -2.08
CA ILE A 86 21.73 4.62 -3.20
C ILE A 86 21.68 3.16 -2.70
N ALA A 87 22.40 2.86 -1.62
CA ALA A 87 22.40 1.51 -1.05
C ALA A 87 21.02 1.11 -0.51
N GLY A 88 20.31 2.03 0.13
CA GLY A 88 18.94 1.82 0.60
C GLY A 88 17.95 1.58 -0.53
N TYR A 89 18.03 2.36 -1.59
CA TYR A 89 17.19 2.20 -2.79
C TYR A 89 17.36 0.83 -3.45
N LEU A 90 18.61 0.41 -3.68
CA LEU A 90 18.91 -0.88 -4.28
C LEU A 90 18.60 -2.04 -3.32
N GLY A 91 18.97 -1.88 -2.06
CA GLY A 91 18.82 -2.89 -1.03
C GLY A 91 17.41 -3.04 -0.46
N GLY A 92 16.53 -2.05 -0.69
CA GLY A 92 15.11 -2.09 -0.29
C GLY A 92 14.84 -1.71 1.17
N ARG A 93 15.82 -1.25 1.92
CA ARG A 93 15.71 -0.68 3.28
C ARG A 93 16.96 0.15 3.61
N LYS A 94 16.94 0.91 4.69
CA LYS A 94 18.14 1.65 5.14
C LYS A 94 19.30 0.72 5.46
N VAL A 95 20.51 1.20 5.22
CA VAL A 95 21.75 0.60 5.73
C VAL A 95 21.68 0.59 7.26
N ASP A 96 22.17 -0.47 7.90
CA ASP A 96 22.18 -0.69 9.36
C ASP A 96 20.77 -0.79 10.02
N ALA A 97 19.67 -0.81 9.26
CA ALA A 97 18.34 -0.92 9.85
C ALA A 97 18.21 -2.15 10.76
N ALA A 98 18.79 -3.29 10.36
CA ALA A 98 18.74 -4.53 11.13
C ALA A 98 19.25 -4.36 12.58
N ARG A 99 20.27 -3.53 12.78
CA ARG A 99 20.81 -3.23 14.12
C ARG A 99 19.88 -2.35 14.95
N LEU A 100 19.20 -1.40 14.30
CA LEU A 100 18.36 -0.41 14.98
C LEU A 100 16.95 -0.94 15.31
N THR A 101 16.50 -1.99 14.61
CA THR A 101 15.15 -2.57 14.76
C THR A 101 15.05 -3.65 15.83
N ASP A 102 16.15 -4.05 16.46
CA ASP A 102 16.15 -5.10 17.50
C ASP A 102 15.36 -4.63 18.73
N ALA A 103 14.35 -5.42 19.11
CA ALA A 103 13.53 -5.19 20.30
C ALA A 103 14.33 -5.07 21.60
N LYS A 104 15.51 -5.71 21.67
CA LYS A 104 16.39 -5.63 22.84
C LYS A 104 16.97 -4.24 23.08
N LEU A 105 16.95 -3.38 22.08
CA LEU A 105 17.41 -1.99 22.18
C LEU A 105 16.29 -1.01 22.60
N MET A 106 15.05 -1.50 22.72
CA MET A 106 13.91 -0.69 23.15
C MET A 106 13.78 -0.67 24.67
N SER A 107 13.28 0.45 25.20
CA SER A 107 13.18 0.68 26.64
C SER A 107 12.00 -0.01 27.31
N ASN A 108 11.10 -0.65 26.54
CA ASN A 108 9.83 -1.21 27.02
C ASN A 108 9.60 -2.69 26.62
N PRO A 109 10.53 -3.61 26.88
CA PRO A 109 10.24 -5.02 26.66
C PRO A 109 9.08 -5.47 27.56
N CYS A 110 8.21 -6.35 27.04
CA CYS A 110 7.18 -6.94 27.88
C CYS A 110 7.80 -7.85 28.96
N PRO A 111 7.30 -7.80 30.19
CA PRO A 111 7.84 -8.63 31.27
C PRO A 111 7.63 -10.12 31.05
N ALA A 112 6.66 -10.49 30.20
CA ALA A 112 6.36 -11.87 29.81
C ALA A 112 5.95 -11.92 28.34
N ASN A 113 6.18 -13.08 27.71
CA ASN A 113 5.75 -13.37 26.35
C ASN A 113 4.86 -14.63 26.36
N PRO A 114 3.57 -14.50 26.75
CA PRO A 114 2.69 -15.64 26.91
C PRO A 114 2.39 -16.32 25.56
N ALA A 115 2.17 -17.63 25.61
CA ALA A 115 1.73 -18.37 24.43
C ALA A 115 0.33 -17.92 23.99
N ILE A 116 0.12 -17.83 22.69
CA ILE A 116 -1.19 -17.61 22.11
C ILE A 116 -2.02 -18.89 22.26
N LYS A 117 -3.10 -18.82 23.03
CA LYS A 117 -3.99 -19.96 23.30
C LYS A 117 -4.95 -20.22 22.15
N SER A 118 -5.57 -19.16 21.63
CA SER A 118 -6.50 -19.18 20.51
C SER A 118 -6.52 -17.80 19.85
N LEU A 119 -6.71 -17.76 18.53
CA LEU A 119 -6.90 -16.49 17.82
C LEU A 119 -8.31 -15.91 18.02
N THR A 120 -9.29 -16.79 18.27
CA THR A 120 -10.70 -16.41 18.40
C THR A 120 -11.13 -16.08 19.84
N SER A 121 -10.21 -16.21 20.82
CA SER A 121 -10.52 -15.87 22.21
C SER A 121 -10.62 -14.37 22.47
N GLU A 122 -9.99 -13.57 21.62
CA GLU A 122 -9.94 -12.11 21.73
C GLU A 122 -10.46 -11.47 20.44
N PRO A 123 -11.02 -10.26 20.52
CA PRO A 123 -11.36 -9.47 19.34
C PRO A 123 -10.13 -9.28 18.43
N MET A 124 -10.34 -9.40 17.11
CA MET A 124 -9.23 -9.26 16.16
C MET A 124 -9.60 -8.44 14.94
N TRP A 125 -8.58 -7.87 14.32
CA TRP A 125 -8.57 -7.30 12.97
C TRP A 125 -7.41 -7.95 12.21
N ASN A 126 -7.71 -8.90 11.32
CA ASN A 126 -6.69 -9.79 10.76
C ASN A 126 -6.36 -9.47 9.29
N GLY A 127 -5.34 -8.65 9.07
CA GLY A 127 -4.90 -8.25 7.74
C GLY A 127 -5.47 -6.91 7.29
N TRP A 128 -5.77 -6.78 6.00
CA TRP A 128 -6.28 -5.52 5.42
C TRP A 128 -7.72 -5.22 5.85
N GLY A 129 -8.62 -6.18 5.74
CA GLY A 129 -9.99 -6.10 6.22
C GLY A 129 -10.16 -6.67 7.63
N ALA A 130 -11.34 -6.46 8.22
CA ALA A 130 -11.73 -7.15 9.47
C ALA A 130 -12.03 -8.63 9.21
N ASP A 131 -12.43 -8.96 7.98
CA ASP A 131 -12.76 -10.29 7.50
C ASP A 131 -12.32 -10.49 6.04
N LEU A 132 -12.69 -11.62 5.44
CA LEU A 132 -12.30 -12.01 4.08
C LEU A 132 -12.98 -11.19 2.97
N THR A 133 -14.06 -10.45 3.30
CA THR A 133 -14.84 -9.68 2.33
C THR A 133 -14.27 -8.31 2.02
N ASN A 134 -13.23 -7.90 2.74
CA ASN A 134 -12.61 -6.56 2.70
C ASN A 134 -13.62 -5.41 2.91
N ALA A 135 -14.74 -5.68 3.58
CA ALA A 135 -15.73 -4.66 3.93
C ALA A 135 -15.18 -3.61 4.90
N ARG A 136 -14.06 -3.88 5.56
CA ARG A 136 -13.43 -3.01 6.57
C ARG A 136 -14.42 -2.50 7.62
N MET A 137 -15.43 -3.32 7.88
CA MET A 137 -16.48 -3.13 8.87
C MET A 137 -16.23 -4.06 10.04
N GLN A 138 -15.95 -3.53 11.21
CA GLN A 138 -15.80 -4.34 12.42
C GLN A 138 -17.17 -4.55 13.07
N SER A 139 -17.45 -5.76 13.49
CA SER A 139 -18.68 -6.07 14.23
C SER A 139 -18.70 -5.34 15.59
N ALA A 140 -19.88 -5.00 16.10
CA ALA A 140 -20.03 -4.32 17.38
C ALA A 140 -19.30 -5.04 18.53
N LYS A 141 -19.44 -6.38 18.57
CA LYS A 141 -18.78 -7.23 19.58
C LYS A 141 -17.25 -7.17 19.49
N ALA A 142 -16.70 -7.25 18.30
CA ALA A 142 -15.25 -7.25 18.12
C ALA A 142 -14.65 -5.85 18.18
N ALA A 143 -15.39 -4.82 17.77
CA ALA A 143 -14.96 -3.44 17.94
C ALA A 143 -14.80 -3.09 19.43
N GLY A 144 -15.76 -3.50 20.25
CA GLY A 144 -15.81 -3.11 21.67
C GLY A 144 -15.94 -1.59 21.87
N LEU A 145 -16.32 -0.88 20.81
CA LEU A 145 -16.60 0.54 20.73
C LEU A 145 -17.94 0.75 20.04
N THR A 146 -18.72 1.71 20.52
CA THR A 146 -19.94 2.20 19.87
C THR A 146 -19.71 3.59 19.29
N ALA A 147 -20.59 4.07 18.43
CA ALA A 147 -20.55 5.45 17.93
C ALA A 147 -20.61 6.48 19.08
N GLY A 148 -21.32 6.16 20.18
CA GLY A 148 -21.38 7.00 21.38
C GLY A 148 -20.07 7.08 22.17
N ASP A 149 -19.19 6.10 22.03
CA ASP A 149 -17.88 6.08 22.69
C ASP A 149 -16.84 6.91 21.91
N VAL A 150 -17.03 7.05 20.59
CA VAL A 150 -16.06 7.70 19.69
C VAL A 150 -15.66 9.10 20.15
N PRO A 151 -16.56 10.00 20.58
CA PRO A 151 -16.19 11.33 21.07
C PRO A 151 -15.29 11.32 22.33
N GLN A 152 -15.22 10.19 23.03
CA GLN A 152 -14.47 10.04 24.29
C GLN A 152 -13.07 9.42 24.07
N LEU A 153 -12.72 9.05 22.85
CA LEU A 153 -11.43 8.46 22.52
C LEU A 153 -10.26 9.36 22.91
N LYS A 154 -9.31 8.79 23.66
CA LYS A 154 -8.06 9.44 24.07
C LYS A 154 -6.87 8.60 23.70
N LEU A 155 -5.74 9.25 23.45
CA LEU A 155 -4.47 8.56 23.23
C LEU A 155 -4.10 7.74 24.48
N LYS A 156 -3.95 6.44 24.30
CA LYS A 156 -3.55 5.50 25.36
C LYS A 156 -2.05 5.30 25.37
N TRP A 157 -1.48 5.04 24.20
CA TRP A 157 -0.04 4.94 24.01
C TRP A 157 0.37 5.28 22.57
N ALA A 158 1.63 5.65 22.44
CA ALA A 158 2.28 5.93 21.15
C ALA A 158 3.57 5.11 21.04
N PHE A 159 3.86 4.55 19.88
CA PHE A 159 5.02 3.72 19.61
C PHE A 159 5.81 4.25 18.41
N GLY A 160 7.11 4.49 18.59
CA GLY A 160 8.00 4.90 17.50
C GLY A 160 8.57 3.69 16.76
N LEU A 161 8.40 3.62 15.44
CA LEU A 161 9.00 2.56 14.63
C LEU A 161 10.49 2.88 14.39
N PRO A 162 11.42 2.03 14.89
CA PRO A 162 12.86 2.29 14.77
C PRO A 162 13.34 2.27 13.32
N ALA A 163 14.25 3.18 12.97
CA ALA A 163 14.84 3.33 11.65
C ALA A 163 13.83 3.56 10.51
N ALA A 164 12.55 3.70 10.83
CA ALA A 164 11.50 3.98 9.87
C ALA A 164 11.39 5.49 9.60
N GLU A 165 10.97 5.84 8.40
CA GLU A 165 10.72 7.22 7.97
C GLU A 165 9.29 7.39 7.48
N ILE A 166 8.68 6.29 7.02
CA ILE A 166 7.33 6.27 6.48
C ILE A 166 6.53 5.17 7.16
N MET A 167 5.38 5.53 7.71
CA MET A 167 4.45 4.57 8.28
C MET A 167 3.64 3.89 7.18
N TRP A 168 4.19 2.83 6.59
CA TRP A 168 3.60 2.17 5.42
C TRP A 168 2.54 1.13 5.76
N ALA A 169 2.76 0.36 6.82
CA ALA A 169 1.97 -0.82 7.10
C ALA A 169 0.76 -0.50 7.99
N GLN A 170 -0.36 -1.16 7.69
CA GLN A 170 -1.52 -1.17 8.57
C GLN A 170 -1.26 -2.11 9.75
N PRO A 171 -1.59 -1.70 10.99
CA PRO A 171 -1.52 -2.60 12.14
C PRO A 171 -2.57 -3.73 12.04
N THR A 172 -2.19 -4.92 12.48
CA THR A 172 -3.07 -6.09 12.62
C THR A 172 -3.21 -6.43 14.09
N ILE A 173 -4.41 -6.67 14.55
CA ILE A 173 -4.71 -6.97 15.95
C ILE A 173 -5.19 -8.40 16.08
N ALA A 174 -4.50 -9.20 16.89
CA ALA A 174 -4.91 -10.57 17.17
C ALA A 174 -4.32 -11.07 18.49
N ALA A 175 -5.08 -11.85 19.23
CA ALA A 175 -4.66 -12.51 20.47
C ALA A 175 -4.04 -11.54 21.49
N GLY A 176 -4.61 -10.34 21.66
CA GLY A 176 -4.12 -9.30 22.56
C GLY A 176 -2.82 -8.62 22.10
N ARG A 177 -2.42 -8.78 20.84
CA ARG A 177 -1.21 -8.21 20.26
C ARG A 177 -1.51 -7.34 19.05
N VAL A 178 -0.65 -6.38 18.82
CA VAL A 178 -0.57 -5.58 17.60
C VAL A 178 0.66 -6.05 16.81
N PHE A 179 0.45 -6.47 15.57
CA PHE A 179 1.52 -6.80 14.64
C PHE A 179 1.62 -5.69 13.59
N VAL A 180 2.82 -5.18 13.36
CA VAL A 180 3.03 -4.08 12.41
C VAL A 180 4.39 -4.20 11.74
N GLY A 181 4.43 -3.90 10.44
CA GLY A 181 5.64 -3.79 9.64
C GLY A 181 6.13 -2.34 9.52
N ALA A 182 7.35 -2.17 9.05
CA ALA A 182 7.97 -0.87 8.81
C ALA A 182 8.72 -0.82 7.47
N ASP A 183 8.92 0.38 6.94
CA ASP A 183 9.76 0.62 5.75
C ASP A 183 11.24 0.27 5.99
N SER A 184 11.67 0.23 7.25
CA SER A 184 12.97 -0.30 7.67
C SER A 184 13.10 -1.82 7.57
N GLY A 185 12.00 -2.54 7.27
CA GLY A 185 11.91 -4.00 7.28
C GLY A 185 11.72 -4.61 8.67
N GLY A 186 11.63 -3.79 9.72
CA GLY A 186 11.29 -4.25 11.07
C GLY A 186 9.84 -4.71 11.15
N ILE A 187 9.62 -5.85 11.79
CA ILE A 187 8.30 -6.39 12.15
C ILE A 187 8.25 -6.47 13.66
N TYR A 188 7.15 -6.03 14.24
CA TYR A 188 6.99 -5.94 15.69
C TYR A 188 5.74 -6.67 16.14
N SER A 189 5.85 -7.38 17.27
CA SER A 189 4.73 -7.85 18.07
C SER A 189 4.69 -7.04 19.35
N ILE A 190 3.61 -6.30 19.53
CA ILE A 190 3.42 -5.30 20.59
C ILE A 190 2.21 -5.73 21.41
N ASP A 191 2.25 -5.60 22.73
CA ASP A 191 1.08 -5.82 23.58
C ASP A 191 0.00 -4.78 23.28
N GLN A 192 -1.22 -5.22 23.04
CA GLN A 192 -2.33 -4.36 22.64
C GLN A 192 -2.65 -3.29 23.70
N GLY A 193 -2.63 -3.66 24.98
CA GLY A 193 -3.04 -2.82 26.08
C GLY A 193 -2.00 -1.79 26.53
N THR A 194 -0.72 -2.17 26.50
CA THR A 194 0.37 -1.39 27.11
C THR A 194 1.36 -0.81 26.11
N GLY A 195 1.40 -1.34 24.87
CA GLY A 195 2.40 -0.95 23.87
C GLY A 195 3.80 -1.52 24.14
N CYS A 196 4.01 -2.45 25.10
CA CYS A 196 5.29 -3.10 25.29
C CYS A 196 5.62 -4.08 24.16
N VAL A 197 6.91 -4.36 23.92
CA VAL A 197 7.37 -5.19 22.79
C VAL A 197 7.59 -6.63 23.26
N HIS A 198 6.91 -7.58 22.62
CA HIS A 198 7.15 -9.00 22.82
C HIS A 198 8.37 -9.48 22.04
N TRP A 199 8.46 -9.10 20.78
CA TRP A 199 9.57 -9.43 19.89
C TRP A 199 9.63 -8.51 18.67
N SER A 200 10.78 -8.50 18.00
CA SER A 200 10.97 -7.95 16.66
C SER A 200 11.59 -8.99 15.73
N PHE A 201 11.34 -8.82 14.43
CA PHE A 201 11.94 -9.60 13.35
C PHE A 201 12.41 -8.63 12.26
N GLN A 202 13.53 -8.94 11.57
CA GLN A 202 14.03 -8.15 10.47
C GLN A 202 13.82 -8.86 9.14
N ALA A 203 13.00 -8.28 8.26
CA ALA A 203 12.86 -8.69 6.86
C ALA A 203 14.03 -8.16 6.01
N ASP A 204 14.24 -8.77 4.84
CA ASP A 204 15.32 -8.36 3.92
C ASP A 204 15.10 -6.94 3.37
N ALA A 205 13.84 -6.53 3.25
CA ALA A 205 13.45 -5.20 2.75
C ALA A 205 12.23 -4.66 3.48
N GLY A 206 11.84 -3.41 3.19
CA GLY A 206 10.69 -2.74 3.79
C GLY A 206 9.39 -3.53 3.63
N VAL A 207 8.55 -3.51 4.67
CA VAL A 207 7.23 -4.17 4.69
C VAL A 207 6.15 -3.11 4.68
N ARG A 208 5.31 -3.11 3.63
CA ARG A 208 4.26 -2.13 3.40
C ARG A 208 2.86 -2.65 3.71
N ASN A 209 2.65 -3.94 3.59
CA ASN A 209 1.33 -4.55 3.71
C ASN A 209 0.93 -4.81 5.17
N ALA A 210 -0.38 -4.98 5.40
CA ALA A 210 -0.88 -5.50 6.65
C ALA A 210 -0.43 -6.94 6.84
N ILE A 211 -0.19 -7.33 8.08
CA ILE A 211 0.21 -8.68 8.46
C ILE A 211 -1.04 -9.54 8.62
N THR A 212 -1.00 -10.79 8.15
CA THR A 212 -2.06 -11.76 8.39
C THR A 212 -1.56 -12.82 9.37
N ILE A 213 -2.37 -13.20 10.36
CA ILE A 213 -2.04 -14.27 11.31
C ILE A 213 -2.96 -15.47 11.13
N ARG A 214 -2.42 -16.69 11.24
CA ARG A 214 -3.16 -17.94 11.16
C ARG A 214 -2.49 -19.07 11.93
N ALA A 215 -3.27 -20.12 12.22
CA ALA A 215 -2.74 -21.39 12.69
C ALA A 215 -1.83 -22.02 11.62
N ILE A 216 -0.71 -22.60 12.04
CA ILE A 216 0.25 -23.30 11.19
C ILE A 216 0.42 -24.73 11.67
N LYS A 217 0.66 -25.66 10.74
CA LYS A 217 0.77 -27.10 11.00
C LYS A 217 2.16 -27.61 10.61
N GLY A 218 2.63 -28.66 11.28
CA GLY A 218 3.86 -29.35 10.90
C GLY A 218 5.16 -28.56 11.11
N GLN A 219 5.12 -27.47 11.89
CA GLN A 219 6.25 -26.56 12.11
C GLN A 219 6.77 -26.61 13.57
N GLY A 220 6.97 -27.81 14.10
CA GLY A 220 7.51 -28.03 15.43
C GLY A 220 6.61 -27.43 16.52
N ALA A 221 7.17 -26.53 17.35
CA ALA A 221 6.46 -25.89 18.45
C ALA A 221 5.57 -24.71 18.02
N ALA A 222 5.74 -24.18 16.80
CA ALA A 222 4.94 -23.08 16.30
C ALA A 222 3.49 -23.52 16.06
N LYS A 223 2.54 -22.83 16.68
CA LYS A 223 1.10 -23.06 16.51
C LYS A 223 0.43 -22.01 15.62
N TYR A 224 0.98 -20.83 15.58
CA TYR A 224 0.48 -19.69 14.81
C TYR A 224 1.63 -18.99 14.11
N ALA A 225 1.40 -18.59 12.88
CA ALA A 225 2.35 -17.79 12.11
C ALA A 225 1.73 -16.47 11.68
N VAL A 226 2.56 -15.44 11.62
CA VAL A 226 2.27 -14.17 10.95
C VAL A 226 2.88 -14.21 9.57
N TYR A 227 2.12 -13.74 8.57
CA TYR A 227 2.49 -13.73 7.16
C TYR A 227 2.51 -12.30 6.64
N PHE A 228 3.53 -11.97 5.88
CA PHE A 228 3.69 -10.66 5.25
C PHE A 228 4.63 -10.76 4.04
N GLY A 229 4.62 -9.75 3.19
CA GLY A 229 5.54 -9.64 2.07
C GLY A 229 6.41 -8.40 2.16
N ASP A 230 7.57 -8.41 1.53
CA ASP A 230 8.46 -7.25 1.43
C ASP A 230 8.45 -6.61 0.03
N ILE A 231 9.09 -5.44 -0.09
CA ILE A 231 9.19 -4.71 -1.36
C ILE A 231 10.26 -5.27 -2.33
N LYS A 232 10.76 -6.46 -2.06
CA LYS A 232 11.58 -7.27 -2.98
C LYS A 232 10.87 -8.54 -3.45
N GLY A 233 9.57 -8.70 -3.16
CA GLY A 233 8.79 -9.86 -3.59
C GLY A 233 9.08 -11.13 -2.79
N ASN A 234 9.63 -11.03 -1.59
CA ASN A 234 9.70 -12.13 -0.65
C ASN A 234 8.44 -12.17 0.22
N VAL A 235 8.02 -13.36 0.57
CA VAL A 235 6.92 -13.64 1.52
C VAL A 235 7.49 -14.45 2.67
N TYR A 236 7.06 -14.13 3.88
CA TYR A 236 7.56 -14.72 5.11
C TYR A 236 6.44 -15.34 5.91
N ALA A 237 6.75 -16.44 6.60
CA ALA A 237 6.04 -16.90 7.78
C ALA A 237 6.97 -16.81 8.98
N VAL A 238 6.50 -16.17 10.03
CA VAL A 238 7.22 -15.97 11.27
C VAL A 238 6.36 -16.46 12.43
N ASP A 239 6.94 -17.21 13.37
CA ASP A 239 6.22 -17.69 14.56
C ASP A 239 5.65 -16.49 15.35
N ALA A 240 4.33 -16.48 15.53
CA ALA A 240 3.61 -15.36 16.11
C ALA A 240 3.95 -15.11 17.59
N VAL A 241 4.48 -16.11 18.30
CA VAL A 241 4.87 -16.01 19.70
C VAL A 241 6.33 -15.61 19.85
N THR A 242 7.22 -16.20 19.06
CA THR A 242 8.67 -16.05 19.27
C THR A 242 9.36 -15.09 18.31
N GLY A 243 8.72 -14.70 17.22
CA GLY A 243 9.33 -13.88 16.17
C GLY A 243 10.37 -14.63 15.32
N LYS A 244 10.47 -15.96 15.43
CA LYS A 244 11.41 -16.77 14.63
C LYS A 244 10.85 -17.03 13.24
N GLN A 245 11.71 -16.89 12.22
CA GLN A 245 11.34 -17.26 10.85
C GLN A 245 11.05 -18.75 10.76
N ILE A 246 9.90 -19.08 10.16
CA ILE A 246 9.51 -20.46 9.84
C ILE A 246 9.95 -20.76 8.40
N TRP A 247 9.48 -19.94 7.45
CA TRP A 247 9.91 -20.04 6.07
C TRP A 247 9.95 -18.65 5.41
N LYS A 248 10.67 -18.57 4.29
CA LYS A 248 10.71 -17.43 3.36
C LYS A 248 10.67 -17.93 1.94
N THR A 249 9.81 -17.34 1.10
CA THR A 249 9.64 -17.69 -0.32
C THR A 249 9.71 -16.45 -1.17
N LYS A 250 10.50 -16.48 -2.23
CA LYS A 250 10.51 -15.47 -3.29
C LYS A 250 9.40 -15.82 -4.29
N VAL A 251 8.38 -14.96 -4.41
CA VAL A 251 7.21 -15.22 -5.28
C VAL A 251 7.35 -14.58 -6.66
N GLU A 252 8.27 -13.63 -6.81
CA GLU A 252 8.55 -12.97 -8.10
C GLU A 252 10.00 -12.54 -8.18
N ASP A 253 10.69 -12.95 -9.25
CA ASP A 253 12.11 -12.65 -9.47
C ASP A 253 12.35 -11.31 -10.16
N HIS A 254 11.32 -10.72 -10.76
CA HIS A 254 11.45 -9.42 -11.41
C HIS A 254 11.96 -8.37 -10.41
N PRO A 255 12.99 -7.58 -10.75
CA PRO A 255 13.70 -6.71 -9.79
C PRO A 255 12.85 -5.53 -9.29
N ALA A 256 11.87 -5.13 -10.08
CA ALA A 256 10.93 -4.09 -9.68
C ALA A 256 9.70 -4.65 -8.92
N ALA A 257 9.59 -5.98 -8.78
CA ALA A 257 8.49 -6.61 -8.07
C ALA A 257 8.46 -6.26 -6.58
N ARG A 258 7.26 -6.15 -6.03
CA ARG A 258 7.02 -5.90 -4.61
C ARG A 258 5.69 -6.48 -4.15
N ILE A 259 5.60 -6.78 -2.87
CA ILE A 259 4.33 -7.11 -2.24
C ILE A 259 3.80 -5.86 -1.56
N THR A 260 2.76 -5.27 -2.15
CA THR A 260 2.12 -4.03 -1.67
C THR A 260 0.82 -4.31 -0.96
N GLY A 261 -0.09 -5.07 -1.60
CA GLY A 261 -1.32 -5.57 -0.99
C GLY A 261 -1.02 -6.62 0.08
N ALA A 262 -1.87 -6.71 1.09
CA ALA A 262 -1.70 -7.69 2.15
C ALA A 262 -1.95 -9.11 1.62
N PRO A 263 -1.06 -10.09 1.89
CA PRO A 263 -1.37 -11.48 1.69
C PRO A 263 -2.57 -11.90 2.55
N VAL A 264 -3.45 -12.75 2.01
CA VAL A 264 -4.64 -13.23 2.71
C VAL A 264 -4.56 -14.74 2.91
N ALA A 265 -4.69 -15.19 4.16
CA ALA A 265 -4.64 -16.60 4.51
C ALA A 265 -6.05 -17.18 4.69
N TYR A 266 -6.32 -18.30 4.02
CA TYR A 266 -7.54 -19.07 4.20
C TYR A 266 -7.21 -20.56 4.14
N GLU A 267 -7.68 -21.33 5.12
CA GLU A 267 -7.29 -22.74 5.32
C GLU A 267 -5.77 -22.92 5.29
N ASP A 268 -5.24 -23.82 4.53
CA ASP A 268 -3.80 -24.06 4.41
C ASP A 268 -3.17 -23.29 3.22
N ARG A 269 -3.81 -22.22 2.76
CA ARG A 269 -3.36 -21.39 1.63
C ARG A 269 -3.12 -19.94 2.03
N LEU A 270 -2.14 -19.34 1.37
CA LEU A 270 -1.82 -17.92 1.44
C LEU A 270 -1.86 -17.33 0.02
N TYR A 271 -2.76 -16.39 -0.22
CA TYR A 271 -2.91 -15.70 -1.51
C TYR A 271 -2.15 -14.39 -1.48
N VAL A 272 -1.20 -14.24 -2.38
CA VAL A 272 -0.22 -13.15 -2.40
C VAL A 272 -0.38 -12.32 -3.68
N PRO A 273 -0.81 -11.06 -3.59
CA PRO A 273 -0.84 -10.16 -4.73
C PRO A 273 0.56 -9.62 -5.02
N VAL A 274 0.93 -9.53 -6.30
CA VAL A 274 2.24 -9.06 -6.73
C VAL A 274 2.11 -7.80 -7.57
N SER A 275 2.78 -6.76 -7.14
CA SER A 275 2.86 -5.44 -7.73
C SER A 275 4.29 -5.11 -8.15
N SER A 276 4.51 -3.95 -8.78
CA SER A 276 5.84 -3.48 -9.16
C SER A 276 6.01 -1.97 -9.07
N THR A 277 7.22 -1.52 -9.35
CA THR A 277 7.55 -0.11 -9.64
C THR A 277 8.24 0.00 -11.01
N GLU A 278 8.03 -0.97 -11.89
CA GLU A 278 8.62 -0.92 -13.23
C GLU A 278 8.12 0.30 -14.01
N GLU A 279 6.85 0.68 -13.83
CA GLU A 279 6.25 1.87 -14.45
C GLU A 279 7.03 3.15 -14.16
N ARG A 280 7.64 3.25 -12.96
CA ARG A 280 8.49 4.40 -12.59
C ARG A 280 9.89 4.30 -13.16
N ALA A 281 10.50 3.11 -13.06
CA ALA A 281 11.84 2.87 -13.59
C ALA A 281 11.86 3.07 -15.11
N ALA A 282 10.83 2.61 -15.80
CA ALA A 282 10.72 2.68 -17.25
C ALA A 282 10.45 4.10 -17.76
N GLY A 283 9.54 4.83 -17.14
CA GLY A 283 9.18 6.17 -17.59
C GLY A 283 10.23 7.23 -17.30
N SER A 284 11.06 7.04 -16.25
CA SER A 284 12.10 7.99 -15.88
C SER A 284 13.45 7.73 -16.54
N SER A 285 13.68 6.59 -17.19
CA SER A 285 14.98 6.18 -17.75
C SER A 285 14.91 5.88 -19.25
N THR A 286 15.81 6.45 -20.02
CA THR A 286 15.96 6.17 -21.47
C THR A 286 16.79 4.90 -21.76
N THR A 287 17.45 4.34 -20.75
CA THR A 287 18.28 3.13 -20.86
C THR A 287 17.62 1.89 -20.28
N TYR A 288 16.43 2.02 -19.68
CA TYR A 288 15.68 0.90 -19.11
C TYR A 288 15.07 0.05 -20.23
N PRO A 289 15.29 -1.28 -20.24
CA PRO A 289 14.71 -2.17 -21.25
C PRO A 289 13.23 -2.47 -20.94
N CYS A 290 12.38 -1.48 -21.11
CA CYS A 290 10.94 -1.55 -20.80
C CYS A 290 10.19 -2.48 -21.75
N CYS A 291 9.22 -3.27 -21.28
CA CYS A 291 8.90 -3.61 -19.92
C CYS A 291 8.65 -5.12 -19.85
N THR A 292 8.92 -5.74 -18.74
CA THR A 292 8.83 -7.20 -18.61
C THR A 292 8.04 -7.68 -17.40
N PHE A 293 7.65 -6.80 -16.48
CA PHE A 293 6.85 -7.17 -15.34
C PHE A 293 5.41 -7.51 -15.72
N ARG A 294 4.88 -8.55 -15.12
CA ARG A 294 3.45 -8.89 -15.16
C ARG A 294 2.92 -9.04 -13.74
N GLY A 295 1.86 -8.28 -13.41
CA GLY A 295 1.11 -8.45 -12.18
C GLY A 295 0.61 -9.88 -12.06
N SER A 296 0.56 -10.40 -10.83
CA SER A 296 0.14 -11.79 -10.59
C SER A 296 -0.46 -11.96 -9.19
N VAL A 297 -1.23 -13.04 -9.02
CA VAL A 297 -1.56 -13.62 -7.72
C VAL A 297 -0.86 -14.96 -7.61
N ALA A 298 -0.16 -15.19 -6.50
CA ALA A 298 0.42 -16.48 -6.17
C ALA A 298 -0.34 -17.09 -4.99
N ALA A 299 -0.70 -18.38 -5.08
CA ALA A 299 -1.14 -19.15 -3.93
C ALA A 299 0.03 -19.99 -3.40
N LEU A 300 0.30 -19.85 -2.13
CA LEU A 300 1.31 -20.64 -1.43
C LEU A 300 0.64 -21.59 -0.42
N ASP A 301 1.25 -22.72 -0.20
CA ASP A 301 0.96 -23.53 1.00
C ASP A 301 1.40 -22.74 2.24
N ALA A 302 0.47 -22.40 3.10
CA ALA A 302 0.74 -21.53 4.24
C ALA A 302 1.68 -22.19 5.28
N ASN A 303 1.74 -23.53 5.32
CA ASN A 303 2.58 -24.24 6.27
C ASN A 303 4.04 -24.29 5.81
N THR A 304 4.29 -24.37 4.50
CA THR A 304 5.63 -24.63 3.94
C THR A 304 6.19 -23.50 3.07
N GLY A 305 5.34 -22.57 2.63
CA GLY A 305 5.71 -21.52 1.69
C GLY A 305 5.85 -21.99 0.24
N LYS A 306 5.55 -23.27 -0.04
CA LYS A 306 5.64 -23.82 -1.41
C LYS A 306 4.55 -23.20 -2.29
N GLN A 307 4.91 -22.72 -3.48
CA GLN A 307 3.94 -22.23 -4.45
C GLN A 307 3.07 -23.37 -4.97
N ILE A 308 1.75 -23.18 -4.90
CA ILE A 308 0.73 -24.12 -5.41
C ILE A 308 0.38 -23.73 -6.84
N TRP A 309 0.04 -22.46 -7.09
CA TRP A 309 -0.20 -21.91 -8.41
C TRP A 309 0.18 -20.42 -8.44
N LYS A 310 0.34 -19.88 -9.64
CA LYS A 310 0.55 -18.46 -9.91
C LYS A 310 -0.18 -18.06 -11.18
N THR A 311 -0.99 -17.01 -11.11
CA THR A 311 -1.78 -16.50 -12.22
C THR A 311 -1.33 -15.09 -12.55
N TYR A 312 -0.89 -14.89 -13.79
CA TYR A 312 -0.54 -13.59 -14.32
C TYR A 312 -1.77 -12.86 -14.84
N ILE A 313 -1.84 -11.55 -14.61
CA ILE A 313 -2.93 -10.68 -15.07
C ILE A 313 -2.87 -10.54 -16.59
N ILE A 314 -1.70 -10.33 -17.13
CA ILE A 314 -1.44 -10.37 -18.58
C ILE A 314 -0.90 -11.78 -18.88
N PRO A 315 -1.70 -12.64 -19.55
CA PRO A 315 -1.31 -14.05 -19.74
C PRO A 315 -0.08 -14.23 -20.62
N ASP A 316 0.07 -13.39 -21.64
CA ASP A 316 1.18 -13.49 -22.60
C ASP A 316 2.50 -13.04 -21.98
N ALA A 317 3.53 -13.85 -22.17
CA ALA A 317 4.87 -13.50 -21.73
C ALA A 317 5.46 -12.36 -22.56
N PRO A 318 6.22 -11.43 -21.96
CA PRO A 318 6.87 -10.36 -22.70
C PRO A 318 7.76 -10.89 -23.81
N GLN A 319 7.65 -10.31 -25.00
CA GLN A 319 8.46 -10.60 -26.17
C GLN A 319 9.27 -9.37 -26.57
N PRO A 320 10.41 -9.55 -27.26
CA PRO A 320 11.14 -8.45 -27.86
C PRO A 320 10.24 -7.64 -28.80
N ARG A 321 10.22 -6.32 -28.66
CA ARG A 321 9.52 -5.39 -29.54
C ARG A 321 10.51 -4.71 -30.49
N LYS A 322 10.68 -3.41 -30.35
CA LYS A 322 11.66 -2.61 -31.11
C LYS A 322 12.92 -2.34 -30.27
N LYS A 323 14.00 -1.93 -30.92
CA LYS A 323 15.13 -1.29 -30.22
C LYS A 323 14.99 0.22 -30.27
N THR A 324 15.45 0.89 -29.21
CA THR A 324 15.57 2.36 -29.18
C THR A 324 16.66 2.83 -30.14
N ALA A 325 16.72 4.11 -30.43
CA ALA A 325 17.79 4.74 -31.21
C ALA A 325 19.19 4.48 -30.59
N THR A 326 19.26 4.28 -29.27
CA THR A 326 20.50 3.95 -28.55
C THR A 326 20.78 2.45 -28.44
N GLY A 327 19.95 1.60 -29.07
CA GLY A 327 20.14 0.15 -29.13
C GLY A 327 19.54 -0.64 -27.97
N VAL A 328 18.81 -0.02 -27.05
CA VAL A 328 18.15 -0.71 -25.92
C VAL A 328 16.97 -1.53 -26.45
N GLN A 329 16.91 -2.82 -26.11
CA GLN A 329 15.81 -3.69 -26.49
C GLN A 329 14.56 -3.38 -25.63
N LEU A 330 13.43 -3.06 -26.25
CA LEU A 330 12.14 -2.90 -25.61
C LEU A 330 11.34 -4.20 -25.67
N TRP A 331 10.53 -4.44 -24.63
CA TRP A 331 9.77 -5.67 -24.41
C TRP A 331 8.28 -5.37 -24.17
N GLY A 332 7.44 -6.39 -24.24
CA GLY A 332 6.00 -6.36 -23.91
C GLY A 332 5.30 -7.63 -24.38
N PRO A 333 4.05 -7.88 -23.94
CA PRO A 333 3.23 -7.02 -23.06
C PRO A 333 3.71 -7.03 -21.60
N ALA A 334 3.41 -5.96 -20.86
CA ALA A 334 3.77 -5.81 -19.46
C ALA A 334 2.75 -4.92 -18.71
N GLY A 335 2.70 -5.02 -17.38
CA GLY A 335 1.80 -4.26 -16.53
C GLY A 335 0.84 -5.12 -15.70
N GLY A 336 -0.36 -4.60 -15.40
CA GLY A 336 -1.39 -5.28 -14.64
C GLY A 336 -1.02 -5.51 -13.17
N ALA A 337 -0.33 -4.57 -12.54
CA ALA A 337 0.10 -4.67 -11.15
C ALA A 337 -1.08 -4.84 -10.18
N ILE A 338 -0.94 -5.73 -9.18
CA ILE A 338 -1.94 -5.91 -8.13
C ILE A 338 -1.36 -5.36 -6.83
N TRP A 339 -1.85 -4.19 -6.42
CA TRP A 339 -1.38 -3.53 -5.22
C TRP A 339 -2.44 -3.36 -4.12
N ASN A 340 -3.61 -3.95 -4.32
CA ASN A 340 -4.66 -4.16 -3.34
C ASN A 340 -4.60 -5.57 -2.73
N SER A 341 -5.31 -5.79 -1.62
CA SER A 341 -5.43 -7.10 -0.98
C SER A 341 -6.56 -7.90 -1.62
N PRO A 342 -6.37 -9.19 -1.91
CA PRO A 342 -7.44 -10.04 -2.43
C PRO A 342 -8.64 -10.11 -1.48
N THR A 343 -9.84 -10.10 -2.05
CA THR A 343 -11.09 -10.40 -1.35
C THR A 343 -11.42 -11.86 -1.58
N LEU A 344 -11.74 -12.61 -0.54
CA LEU A 344 -12.01 -14.03 -0.66
C LEU A 344 -13.49 -14.34 -0.47
N ASP A 345 -13.98 -15.24 -1.30
CA ASP A 345 -15.31 -15.81 -1.25
C ASP A 345 -15.22 -17.35 -1.25
N PRO A 346 -14.94 -17.94 -0.10
CA PRO A 346 -14.76 -19.39 -0.01
C PRO A 346 -15.98 -20.22 -0.41
N ALA A 347 -17.18 -19.68 -0.20
CA ALA A 347 -18.41 -20.38 -0.55
C ALA A 347 -18.55 -20.59 -2.09
N HIS A 348 -17.93 -19.73 -2.88
CA HIS A 348 -17.95 -19.80 -4.34
C HIS A 348 -16.56 -20.13 -4.93
N HIS A 349 -15.60 -20.52 -4.10
CA HIS A 349 -14.22 -20.82 -4.48
C HIS A 349 -13.58 -19.69 -5.30
N ALA A 350 -13.92 -18.42 -5.03
CA ALA A 350 -13.46 -17.26 -5.77
C ALA A 350 -12.64 -16.31 -4.92
N LEU A 351 -11.62 -15.70 -5.53
CA LEU A 351 -10.97 -14.51 -5.01
C LEU A 351 -11.12 -13.38 -6.03
N TYR A 352 -11.27 -12.16 -5.52
CA TYR A 352 -11.45 -10.95 -6.32
C TYR A 352 -10.33 -9.96 -6.06
N ILE A 353 -9.86 -9.34 -7.15
CA ILE A 353 -8.78 -8.34 -7.14
C ILE A 353 -9.15 -7.17 -8.06
N GLY A 354 -8.62 -6.00 -7.73
CA GLY A 354 -8.52 -4.90 -8.68
C GLY A 354 -7.18 -4.96 -9.42
N THR A 355 -7.16 -4.61 -10.70
CA THR A 355 -5.96 -4.64 -11.55
C THR A 355 -5.52 -3.23 -11.92
N GLY A 356 -4.23 -3.04 -12.10
CA GLY A 356 -3.62 -1.80 -12.59
C GLY A 356 -3.44 -1.80 -14.10
N ASP A 357 -2.90 -0.70 -14.59
CA ASP A 357 -2.69 -0.37 -15.99
C ASP A 357 -1.67 -1.27 -16.71
N ALA A 358 -1.74 -1.24 -18.03
CA ALA A 358 -0.71 -1.79 -18.90
C ALA A 358 0.49 -0.82 -18.98
N TYR A 359 1.70 -1.37 -19.08
CA TYR A 359 2.93 -0.55 -19.24
C TYR A 359 3.35 -0.39 -20.69
N THR A 360 2.78 -1.20 -21.57
CA THR A 360 3.17 -1.24 -22.99
C THR A 360 1.97 -1.36 -23.90
N GLU A 361 2.00 -0.61 -24.98
CA GLU A 361 1.05 -0.78 -26.08
C GLU A 361 1.21 -2.14 -26.75
N THR A 362 0.10 -2.71 -27.18
CA THR A 362 0.04 -4.01 -27.90
C THR A 362 -0.86 -3.87 -29.14
N GLU A 363 -0.65 -4.75 -30.13
CA GLU A 363 -1.49 -4.77 -31.35
C GLU A 363 -2.95 -5.11 -31.03
N GLN A 364 -3.15 -6.01 -30.06
CA GLN A 364 -4.47 -6.37 -29.56
C GLN A 364 -4.66 -5.78 -28.16
N PRO A 365 -5.79 -5.13 -27.85
CA PRO A 365 -6.05 -4.55 -26.53
C PRO A 365 -5.93 -5.59 -25.41
N ILE A 366 -5.23 -5.25 -24.34
CA ILE A 366 -5.18 -6.02 -23.10
C ILE A 366 -6.52 -5.79 -22.37
N LYS A 367 -7.25 -6.87 -22.10
CA LYS A 367 -8.62 -6.80 -21.50
C LYS A 367 -8.64 -7.11 -20.01
N THR A 368 -7.49 -7.27 -19.38
CA THR A 368 -7.36 -7.75 -17.99
C THR A 368 -6.79 -6.69 -17.04
N THR A 369 -6.47 -5.51 -17.56
CA THR A 369 -6.00 -4.35 -16.81
C THR A 369 -7.14 -3.39 -16.48
N ASP A 370 -6.97 -2.54 -15.48
CA ASP A 370 -7.89 -1.44 -15.11
C ASP A 370 -9.33 -1.89 -14.91
N GLY A 371 -9.49 -2.96 -14.14
CA GLY A 371 -10.79 -3.57 -13.87
C GLY A 371 -10.79 -4.45 -12.62
N VAL A 372 -11.85 -5.22 -12.48
CA VAL A 372 -12.02 -6.23 -11.43
C VAL A 372 -11.93 -7.62 -12.04
N MET A 373 -11.20 -8.51 -11.39
CA MET A 373 -11.00 -9.88 -11.85
C MET A 373 -11.34 -10.89 -10.75
N ALA A 374 -11.99 -11.98 -11.16
CA ALA A 374 -12.20 -13.15 -10.31
C ALA A 374 -11.29 -14.31 -10.73
N ILE A 375 -10.67 -14.94 -9.73
CA ILE A 375 -9.77 -16.09 -9.89
C ILE A 375 -10.28 -17.22 -8.99
N ASN A 376 -10.30 -18.44 -9.52
CA ASN A 376 -10.65 -19.62 -8.71
C ASN A 376 -9.56 -19.87 -7.66
N MET A 377 -9.95 -19.90 -6.39
CA MET A 377 -9.05 -20.04 -5.24
C MET A 377 -8.25 -21.34 -5.26
N ASP A 378 -8.81 -22.42 -5.79
CA ASP A 378 -8.18 -23.75 -5.74
C ASP A 378 -7.18 -23.96 -6.87
N THR A 379 -7.51 -23.47 -8.06
CA THR A 379 -6.79 -23.79 -9.30
C THR A 379 -5.98 -22.63 -9.86
N GLY A 380 -6.27 -21.39 -9.44
CA GLY A 380 -5.70 -20.19 -10.04
C GLY A 380 -6.28 -19.83 -11.41
N LYS A 381 -7.29 -20.54 -11.92
CA LYS A 381 -7.92 -20.19 -13.20
C LYS A 381 -8.70 -18.89 -13.09
N VAL A 382 -8.54 -18.00 -14.05
CA VAL A 382 -9.39 -16.81 -14.19
C VAL A 382 -10.81 -17.27 -14.47
N LEU A 383 -11.75 -16.82 -13.64
CA LEU A 383 -13.18 -17.09 -13.79
C LEU A 383 -13.81 -16.06 -14.73
N TRP A 384 -13.49 -14.79 -14.51
CA TRP A 384 -13.88 -13.67 -15.36
C TRP A 384 -12.97 -12.45 -15.11
N SER A 385 -13.00 -11.48 -16.04
CA SER A 385 -12.36 -10.17 -15.92
C SER A 385 -13.29 -9.11 -16.51
N ALA A 386 -13.61 -8.08 -15.72
CA ALA A 386 -14.40 -6.92 -16.13
C ALA A 386 -13.46 -5.72 -16.20
N GLN A 387 -13.13 -5.28 -17.42
CA GLN A 387 -12.28 -4.11 -17.66
C GLN A 387 -13.17 -2.85 -17.68
N ASP A 388 -12.88 -1.89 -16.81
CA ASP A 388 -13.66 -0.66 -16.65
C ASP A 388 -13.05 0.55 -17.36
N THR A 389 -11.73 0.53 -17.55
CA THR A 389 -11.01 1.54 -18.36
C THR A 389 -10.16 0.85 -19.42
N PRO A 390 -10.69 0.70 -20.65
CA PRO A 390 -9.93 0.10 -21.74
C PRO A 390 -8.83 1.04 -22.25
N ASN A 391 -7.74 0.45 -22.77
CA ASN A 391 -6.60 1.15 -23.38
C ASN A 391 -5.85 2.11 -22.43
N ASP A 392 -5.89 1.86 -21.13
CA ASP A 392 -5.03 2.58 -20.18
C ASP A 392 -3.62 2.00 -20.23
N VAL A 393 -2.72 2.69 -20.92
CA VAL A 393 -1.30 2.34 -21.00
C VAL A 393 -0.50 3.48 -20.40
N TRP A 394 0.13 3.23 -19.26
CA TRP A 394 0.73 4.30 -18.51
C TRP A 394 2.12 3.97 -17.95
N LEU A 395 3.00 4.98 -17.95
CA LEU A 395 4.30 4.94 -17.27
C LEU A 395 4.52 6.27 -16.54
N ALA A 396 5.01 6.20 -15.30
CA ALA A 396 5.28 7.39 -14.50
C ALA A 396 6.36 8.27 -15.11
N GLY A 397 6.05 9.54 -15.32
CA GLY A 397 6.97 10.51 -15.92
C GLY A 397 6.84 10.63 -17.45
N CYS A 398 6.06 9.78 -18.09
CA CYS A 398 5.69 9.96 -19.51
C CYS A 398 4.65 11.05 -19.69
N GLY A 399 4.57 11.60 -20.89
CA GLY A 399 3.74 12.74 -21.24
C GLY A 399 4.47 14.09 -21.12
N GLY A 400 3.83 15.17 -21.56
CA GLY A 400 4.43 16.50 -21.58
C GLY A 400 5.67 16.57 -22.48
N GLN A 401 6.81 16.95 -21.91
CA GLN A 401 8.08 17.08 -22.63
C GLN A 401 8.94 15.78 -22.60
N ASN A 402 8.49 14.72 -21.92
CA ASN A 402 9.24 13.48 -21.89
C ASN A 402 9.08 12.70 -23.22
N THR A 403 10.16 12.60 -23.95
CA THR A 403 10.27 11.91 -25.26
C THR A 403 10.97 10.57 -25.18
N SER A 404 11.07 9.95 -23.99
CA SER A 404 11.65 8.63 -23.85
C SER A 404 10.92 7.64 -24.77
N GLU A 405 11.69 6.81 -25.49
CA GLU A 405 11.12 5.77 -26.36
C GLU A 405 10.43 4.63 -25.58
N ASN A 406 10.58 4.59 -24.27
CA ASN A 406 9.81 3.73 -23.38
C ASN A 406 8.35 4.19 -23.24
N CYS A 407 8.12 5.51 -23.38
CA CYS A 407 6.78 6.06 -23.20
C CYS A 407 5.82 5.55 -24.29
N PRO A 408 4.58 5.21 -23.90
CA PRO A 408 3.52 4.90 -24.85
C PRO A 408 3.25 6.15 -25.73
N LYS A 409 2.88 5.89 -26.98
CA LYS A 409 2.51 6.95 -27.94
C LYS A 409 1.24 7.65 -27.46
N ASP A 410 0.26 6.86 -27.06
CA ASP A 410 -1.01 7.31 -26.53
C ASP A 410 -1.05 6.97 -25.03
N ILE A 411 -0.55 7.94 -24.20
CA ILE A 411 -0.48 7.73 -22.76
C ILE A 411 -1.88 7.73 -22.15
N GLY A 412 -2.16 6.68 -21.39
CA GLY A 412 -3.41 6.53 -20.64
C GLY A 412 -3.48 7.41 -19.40
N PRO A 413 -4.66 7.43 -18.74
CA PRO A 413 -4.94 8.30 -17.61
C PRO A 413 -4.45 7.80 -16.25
N ASP A 414 -3.94 6.56 -16.11
CA ASP A 414 -3.54 5.93 -14.82
C ASP A 414 -4.75 5.71 -13.89
N PHE A 415 -5.73 4.95 -14.35
CA PHE A 415 -6.99 4.71 -13.62
C PHE A 415 -7.08 3.32 -12.98
N ASP A 416 -6.01 2.88 -12.35
CA ASP A 416 -5.96 1.61 -11.60
C ASP A 416 -7.09 1.44 -10.59
N PHE A 417 -7.39 0.17 -10.27
CA PHE A 417 -8.09 -0.22 -9.06
C PHE A 417 -7.09 -0.51 -7.93
N GLY A 418 -6.73 0.50 -7.15
CA GLY A 418 -5.89 0.34 -5.96
C GLY A 418 -6.67 -0.09 -4.73
N SER A 419 -7.99 0.08 -4.75
CA SER A 419 -8.90 -0.37 -3.70
C SER A 419 -9.16 -1.86 -3.81
N SER A 420 -9.13 -2.59 -2.68
CA SER A 420 -9.65 -3.96 -2.65
C SER A 420 -11.14 -3.97 -2.98
N PRO A 421 -11.62 -4.84 -3.87
CA PRO A 421 -13.05 -5.03 -4.06
C PRO A 421 -13.73 -5.44 -2.76
N ILE A 422 -14.85 -4.82 -2.43
CA ILE A 422 -15.64 -5.10 -1.23
C ILE A 422 -16.78 -6.04 -1.61
N LEU A 423 -16.83 -7.24 -1.02
CA LEU A 423 -17.91 -8.19 -1.25
C LEU A 423 -19.02 -8.00 -0.21
N ARG A 424 -20.24 -7.77 -0.66
CA ARG A 424 -21.44 -7.66 0.19
C ARG A 424 -22.60 -8.47 -0.39
N SER A 425 -23.53 -8.88 0.48
CA SER A 425 -24.82 -9.41 0.10
C SER A 425 -25.89 -8.36 0.36
N LEU A 426 -26.71 -8.07 -0.62
CA LEU A 426 -27.85 -7.17 -0.51
C LEU A 426 -29.02 -7.86 0.20
N PRO A 427 -29.99 -7.10 0.75
CA PRO A 427 -31.15 -7.69 1.43
C PRO A 427 -32.00 -8.64 0.59
N ASN A 428 -31.96 -8.52 -0.73
CA ASN A 428 -32.63 -9.41 -1.67
C ASN A 428 -31.85 -10.70 -1.97
N GLY A 429 -30.71 -10.91 -1.33
CA GLY A 429 -29.84 -12.07 -1.51
C GLY A 429 -28.83 -11.94 -2.67
N HIS A 430 -28.91 -10.90 -3.53
CA HIS A 430 -27.90 -10.68 -4.56
C HIS A 430 -26.55 -10.28 -3.93
N ARG A 431 -25.48 -10.79 -4.50
CA ARG A 431 -24.12 -10.42 -4.12
C ARG A 431 -23.65 -9.25 -4.97
N ILE A 432 -22.79 -8.43 -4.39
CA ILE A 432 -22.24 -7.27 -5.09
C ILE A 432 -20.78 -7.07 -4.70
N LEU A 433 -19.95 -6.77 -5.68
CA LEU A 433 -18.57 -6.35 -5.51
C LEU A 433 -18.47 -4.85 -5.77
N VAL A 434 -18.10 -4.08 -4.76
CA VAL A 434 -17.96 -2.62 -4.88
C VAL A 434 -16.50 -2.23 -4.81
N ALA A 435 -16.01 -1.49 -5.80
CA ALA A 435 -14.63 -1.03 -5.87
C ALA A 435 -14.53 0.44 -6.31
N GLY A 436 -13.71 1.21 -5.62
CA GLY A 436 -13.36 2.56 -6.03
C GLY A 436 -12.16 2.56 -6.98
N GLN A 437 -12.23 3.33 -8.05
CA GLN A 437 -11.18 3.49 -9.05
C GLN A 437 -10.46 4.84 -8.87
N LYS A 438 -9.20 4.94 -9.26
CA LYS A 438 -8.39 6.17 -9.17
C LYS A 438 -9.04 7.41 -9.79
N ASN A 439 -9.92 7.24 -10.76
CA ASN A 439 -10.65 8.33 -11.44
C ASN A 439 -11.79 8.95 -10.61
N GLY A 440 -12.10 8.39 -9.43
CA GLY A 440 -13.21 8.85 -8.58
C GLY A 440 -14.56 8.25 -8.96
N ILE A 441 -14.58 7.20 -9.76
CA ILE A 441 -15.77 6.38 -10.01
C ILE A 441 -15.77 5.19 -9.06
N VAL A 442 -16.92 4.92 -8.45
CA VAL A 442 -17.19 3.68 -7.73
C VAL A 442 -18.00 2.78 -8.65
N TRP A 443 -17.52 1.57 -8.82
CA TRP A 443 -18.11 0.54 -9.63
C TRP A 443 -18.71 -0.55 -8.75
N ALA A 444 -19.82 -1.10 -9.19
CA ALA A 444 -20.44 -2.28 -8.59
C ALA A 444 -20.63 -3.35 -9.65
N HIS A 445 -20.07 -4.51 -9.38
CA HIS A 445 -20.12 -5.68 -10.26
C HIS A 445 -20.93 -6.80 -9.62
N ASP A 446 -21.64 -7.56 -10.43
CA ASP A 446 -22.29 -8.80 -10.02
C ASP A 446 -21.30 -9.96 -10.16
N PRO A 447 -20.83 -10.58 -9.05
CA PRO A 447 -19.90 -11.69 -9.13
C PRO A 447 -20.50 -12.96 -9.73
N ASP A 448 -21.84 -13.10 -9.73
CA ASP A 448 -22.56 -14.26 -10.25
C ASP A 448 -22.85 -14.15 -11.75
N GLU A 449 -22.83 -12.92 -12.28
CA GLU A 449 -23.03 -12.61 -13.69
C GLU A 449 -21.71 -12.20 -14.38
N GLN A 450 -20.63 -12.93 -14.11
CA GLN A 450 -19.29 -12.76 -14.71
C GLN A 450 -18.74 -11.33 -14.59
N GLY A 451 -19.03 -10.63 -13.49
CA GLY A 451 -18.57 -9.28 -13.25
C GLY A 451 -19.34 -8.21 -14.03
N ALA A 452 -20.58 -8.49 -14.47
CA ALA A 452 -21.42 -7.49 -15.10
C ALA A 452 -21.60 -6.26 -14.21
N VAL A 453 -21.53 -5.07 -14.80
CA VAL A 453 -21.72 -3.81 -14.07
C VAL A 453 -23.18 -3.66 -13.64
N VAL A 454 -23.44 -3.62 -12.35
CA VAL A 454 -24.77 -3.37 -11.77
C VAL A 454 -25.06 -1.86 -11.78
N TRP A 455 -24.11 -1.09 -11.28
CA TRP A 455 -24.15 0.38 -11.31
C TRP A 455 -22.73 0.95 -11.24
N LYS A 456 -22.62 2.22 -11.63
CA LYS A 456 -21.40 3.04 -11.41
C LYS A 456 -21.79 4.44 -11.01
N THR A 457 -20.99 5.04 -10.12
CA THR A 457 -21.25 6.38 -9.61
C THR A 457 -19.99 7.22 -9.62
N GLN A 458 -19.99 8.32 -10.34
CA GLN A 458 -18.92 9.31 -10.34
C GLN A 458 -19.05 10.18 -9.08
N LEU A 459 -18.02 10.21 -8.24
CA LEU A 459 -18.06 10.92 -6.95
C LEU A 459 -17.59 12.38 -7.04
N VAL A 460 -16.88 12.74 -8.09
CA VAL A 460 -16.29 14.07 -8.31
C VAL A 460 -16.74 14.65 -9.63
N ASP A 461 -16.80 15.98 -9.73
CA ASP A 461 -17.23 16.66 -10.97
C ASP A 461 -16.22 16.48 -12.10
N LYS A 462 -14.92 16.51 -11.76
CA LYS A 462 -13.83 16.34 -12.72
C LYS A 462 -13.11 15.02 -12.48
N ILE A 463 -13.11 14.16 -13.48
CA ILE A 463 -12.34 12.93 -13.50
C ILE A 463 -10.86 13.27 -13.64
N VAL A 464 -10.07 12.90 -12.62
CA VAL A 464 -8.61 12.97 -12.61
C VAL A 464 -8.07 11.77 -11.83
N ARG A 465 -6.81 11.40 -12.05
CA ARG A 465 -6.21 10.28 -11.32
C ARG A 465 -6.02 10.56 -9.83
N GLY A 466 -6.07 9.50 -9.02
CA GLY A 466 -5.71 9.55 -7.62
C GLY A 466 -6.84 10.01 -6.68
N ILE A 467 -8.08 10.07 -7.14
CA ILE A 467 -9.23 10.48 -6.31
C ILE A 467 -9.56 9.44 -5.24
N ILE A 468 -9.77 8.17 -5.64
CA ILE A 468 -9.95 7.05 -4.71
C ILE A 468 -8.75 6.13 -4.90
N THR A 469 -7.95 5.92 -3.84
CA THR A 469 -6.67 5.22 -4.00
C THR A 469 -6.60 3.91 -3.22
N PHE A 470 -6.86 3.91 -1.90
CA PHE A 470 -6.54 2.76 -1.06
C PHE A 470 -7.74 2.00 -0.51
N GLY A 471 -8.93 2.50 -0.66
CA GLY A 471 -10.13 1.72 -0.40
C GLY A 471 -11.15 2.38 0.51
N GLY A 472 -12.36 1.81 0.43
CA GLY A 472 -13.50 2.17 1.24
C GLY A 472 -13.76 1.18 2.37
N ALA A 473 -14.85 1.43 3.09
CA ALA A 473 -15.50 0.47 3.97
C ALA A 473 -16.96 0.33 3.56
N ALA A 474 -17.62 -0.75 3.97
CA ALA A 474 -19.05 -0.91 3.72
C ALA A 474 -19.76 -1.60 4.88
N ASP A 475 -20.87 -1.01 5.33
CA ASP A 475 -21.82 -1.69 6.19
C ASP A 475 -22.84 -2.53 5.35
N GLU A 476 -24.02 -2.78 5.87
CA GLU A 476 -25.04 -3.56 5.17
C GLU A 476 -25.79 -2.76 4.09
N GLN A 477 -25.72 -1.43 4.13
CA GLN A 477 -26.52 -0.54 3.28
C GLN A 477 -25.67 0.35 2.39
N ASN A 478 -24.51 0.83 2.88
CA ASN A 478 -23.70 1.84 2.23
C ASN A 478 -22.23 1.45 2.17
N ALA A 479 -21.57 1.94 1.13
CA ALA A 479 -20.11 1.99 1.04
C ALA A 479 -19.61 3.43 1.25
N TYR A 480 -18.47 3.57 1.93
CA TYR A 480 -17.88 4.84 2.34
C TYR A 480 -16.51 5.01 1.70
N PHE A 481 -16.28 6.15 1.06
CA PHE A 481 -15.00 6.43 0.38
C PHE A 481 -14.46 7.80 0.80
N GLY A 482 -13.16 7.84 1.03
CA GLY A 482 -12.41 9.08 1.18
C GLY A 482 -11.87 9.56 -0.17
N LEU A 483 -11.94 10.86 -0.40
CA LEU A 483 -11.52 11.50 -1.65
C LEU A 483 -10.23 12.29 -1.44
N SER A 484 -9.26 12.14 -2.33
CA SER A 484 -8.02 12.95 -2.30
C SER A 484 -8.25 14.44 -2.56
N THR A 485 -9.40 14.79 -3.10
CA THR A 485 -9.85 16.19 -3.29
C THR A 485 -10.42 16.82 -2.03
N GLY A 486 -10.52 16.05 -0.93
CA GLY A 486 -11.06 16.51 0.36
C GLY A 486 -12.54 16.21 0.52
N GLY A 487 -12.83 15.20 1.32
CA GLY A 487 -14.19 14.82 1.67
C GLY A 487 -14.37 13.32 1.86
N ILE A 488 -15.48 12.98 2.49
CA ILE A 488 -15.97 11.61 2.67
C ILE A 488 -17.35 11.52 2.05
N VAL A 489 -17.63 10.43 1.36
CA VAL A 489 -18.91 10.18 0.70
C VAL A 489 -19.45 8.81 1.09
N ALA A 490 -20.77 8.73 1.28
CA ALA A 490 -21.50 7.48 1.38
C ALA A 490 -22.28 7.21 0.09
N VAL A 491 -22.21 5.97 -0.39
CA VAL A 491 -22.90 5.50 -1.59
C VAL A 491 -23.73 4.29 -1.22
N GLN A 492 -25.01 4.27 -1.61
CA GLN A 492 -25.91 3.16 -1.32
C GLN A 492 -25.53 1.93 -2.15
N LEU A 493 -25.36 0.78 -1.49
CA LEU A 493 -24.90 -0.47 -2.14
C LEU A 493 -25.86 -0.97 -3.22
N SER A 494 -27.18 -0.81 -3.04
CA SER A 494 -28.18 -1.39 -3.93
C SER A 494 -28.29 -0.71 -5.30
N ASN A 495 -27.92 0.57 -5.41
CA ASN A 495 -28.15 1.36 -6.63
C ASN A 495 -27.11 2.43 -6.93
N GLY A 496 -26.09 2.59 -6.08
CA GLY A 496 -25.04 3.58 -6.26
C GLY A 496 -25.43 5.03 -5.94
N GLU A 497 -26.59 5.28 -5.34
CA GLU A 497 -27.02 6.64 -4.97
C GLU A 497 -26.10 7.25 -3.91
N LYS A 498 -25.65 8.51 -4.11
CA LYS A 498 -24.94 9.27 -3.09
C LYS A 498 -25.89 9.64 -1.96
N LYS A 499 -25.64 9.13 -0.76
CA LYS A 499 -26.49 9.38 0.42
C LYS A 499 -26.13 10.69 1.11
N TRP A 500 -24.84 10.92 1.29
CA TRP A 500 -24.30 12.15 1.84
C TRP A 500 -22.85 12.37 1.38
N PHE A 501 -22.42 13.61 1.44
CA PHE A 501 -21.03 14.03 1.23
C PHE A 501 -20.65 15.05 2.31
N THR A 502 -19.56 14.78 3.01
CA THR A 502 -19.00 15.70 3.99
C THR A 502 -17.71 16.28 3.45
N PRO A 503 -17.69 17.56 3.07
CA PRO A 503 -16.47 18.24 2.65
C PRO A 503 -15.53 18.37 3.85
N ILE A 504 -14.23 18.24 3.59
CA ILE A 504 -13.20 18.40 4.62
C ILE A 504 -12.27 19.51 4.20
N GLU A 505 -12.14 20.50 5.06
CA GLU A 505 -11.09 21.50 4.97
C GLU A 505 -9.85 21.00 5.72
N SER A 506 -8.66 21.40 5.25
CA SER A 506 -7.43 21.08 5.97
C SER A 506 -7.45 21.76 7.35
N ALA A 507 -7.16 20.98 8.38
CA ALA A 507 -6.98 21.52 9.73
C ALA A 507 -5.66 22.32 9.87
N LYS A 508 -4.81 22.34 8.84
CA LYS A 508 -3.47 22.94 8.86
C LYS A 508 -3.17 23.70 7.58
N GLU A 509 -2.74 24.93 7.78
CA GLU A 509 -2.30 25.78 6.69
C GLU A 509 -1.13 25.12 5.90
N GLY A 510 -1.19 25.20 4.58
CA GLY A 510 -0.17 24.63 3.68
C GLY A 510 -0.17 23.11 3.53
N ARG A 511 -1.11 22.39 4.18
CA ARG A 511 -1.29 20.95 4.00
C ARG A 511 -2.58 20.64 3.23
N GLY A 512 -2.52 19.62 2.37
CA GLY A 512 -3.69 19.18 1.60
C GLY A 512 -4.78 18.57 2.51
N ASN A 513 -6.04 18.68 2.08
CA ASN A 513 -7.22 18.14 2.76
C ASN A 513 -7.61 16.72 2.31
N GLY A 514 -6.78 16.06 1.50
CA GLY A 514 -7.06 14.74 0.92
C GLY A 514 -7.33 13.66 1.97
N GLN A 515 -8.27 12.78 1.65
CA GLN A 515 -8.71 11.65 2.48
C GLN A 515 -8.49 10.34 1.70
N SER A 516 -7.25 10.04 1.31
CA SER A 516 -6.95 8.86 0.49
C SER A 516 -6.68 7.58 1.30
N ALA A 517 -6.52 7.67 2.62
CA ALA A 517 -6.37 6.51 3.48
C ALA A 517 -7.63 5.62 3.42
N ALA A 518 -7.42 4.31 3.56
CA ALA A 518 -8.56 3.39 3.59
C ALA A 518 -9.50 3.70 4.77
N ILE A 519 -10.80 3.75 4.47
CA ILE A 519 -11.83 3.96 5.50
C ILE A 519 -11.97 2.71 6.35
N THR A 520 -12.32 2.90 7.62
CA THR A 520 -12.65 1.83 8.56
C THR A 520 -14.00 2.14 9.21
N ALA A 521 -14.85 1.15 9.34
CA ALA A 521 -16.18 1.31 9.91
C ALA A 521 -16.40 0.44 11.16
N ILE A 522 -17.20 0.95 12.08
CA ILE A 522 -17.91 0.24 13.14
C ILE A 522 -19.39 0.62 13.05
N PRO A 523 -20.32 -0.07 13.71
CA PRO A 523 -21.72 0.34 13.71
C PRO A 523 -21.92 1.79 14.16
N GLY A 524 -22.44 2.62 13.27
CA GLY A 524 -22.74 4.03 13.49
C GLY A 524 -21.58 5.00 13.30
N ALA A 525 -20.34 4.56 13.07
CA ALA A 525 -19.21 5.46 12.85
C ALA A 525 -18.20 4.92 11.83
N ILE A 526 -17.56 5.84 11.11
CA ILE A 526 -16.41 5.57 10.23
C ILE A 526 -15.21 6.40 10.67
N PHE A 527 -14.00 5.89 10.37
CA PHE A 527 -12.73 6.55 10.65
C PHE A 527 -11.94 6.78 9.37
N SER A 528 -11.35 7.96 9.21
CA SER A 528 -10.54 8.38 8.07
C SER A 528 -9.28 9.11 8.52
N GLY A 529 -8.15 8.81 7.87
CA GLY A 529 -6.90 9.54 8.01
C GLY A 529 -6.72 10.59 6.92
N GLY A 530 -6.35 11.82 7.30
CA GLY A 530 -6.15 12.94 6.37
C GLY A 530 -4.69 13.19 6.00
N TRP A 531 -4.46 13.83 4.84
CA TRP A 531 -3.12 14.26 4.42
C TRP A 531 -2.55 15.34 5.35
N ASP A 532 -3.42 16.10 6.00
CA ASP A 532 -3.05 17.07 7.04
C ASP A 532 -2.56 16.43 8.35
N GLY A 533 -2.58 15.10 8.44
CA GLY A 533 -2.20 14.35 9.64
C GLY A 533 -3.29 14.30 10.70
N THR A 534 -4.53 14.62 10.35
CA THR A 534 -5.66 14.54 11.27
C THR A 534 -6.44 13.24 11.07
N LEU A 535 -6.56 12.46 12.14
CA LEU A 535 -7.47 11.31 12.21
C LEU A 535 -8.87 11.82 12.57
N ARG A 536 -9.87 11.42 11.80
CA ARG A 536 -11.26 11.88 11.95
C ARG A 536 -12.23 10.73 12.06
N ALA A 537 -13.33 10.94 12.74
CA ALA A 537 -14.48 10.03 12.76
C ALA A 537 -15.76 10.77 12.38
N PHE A 538 -16.64 10.07 11.66
CA PHE A 538 -17.91 10.59 11.16
C PHE A 538 -19.04 9.61 11.41
N SER A 539 -20.27 10.12 11.53
CA SER A 539 -21.49 9.33 11.59
C SER A 539 -21.74 8.61 10.26
N THR A 540 -22.15 7.35 10.31
CA THR A 540 -22.56 6.61 9.09
C THR A 540 -23.92 7.07 8.57
N VAL A 541 -24.75 7.70 9.42
CA VAL A 541 -26.12 8.10 9.08
C VAL A 541 -26.15 9.29 8.12
N ASP A 542 -25.37 10.32 8.43
CA ASP A 542 -25.42 11.62 7.75
C ASP A 542 -24.05 12.28 7.52
N GLY A 543 -22.98 11.60 7.92
CA GLY A 543 -21.60 12.07 7.72
C GLY A 543 -21.17 13.21 8.63
N HIS A 544 -21.95 13.58 9.68
CA HIS A 544 -21.48 14.64 10.59
C HIS A 544 -20.23 14.19 11.37
N PRO A 545 -19.28 15.12 11.67
CA PRO A 545 -18.08 14.81 12.44
C PRO A 545 -18.41 14.41 13.88
N LEU A 546 -17.81 13.30 14.34
CA LEU A 546 -17.95 12.80 15.71
C LEU A 546 -16.72 13.12 16.58
N TRP A 547 -15.54 13.08 15.98
CA TRP A 547 -14.27 13.21 16.69
C TRP A 547 -13.12 13.47 15.73
N GLN A 548 -12.06 14.11 16.24
CA GLN A 548 -10.81 14.27 15.52
C GLN A 548 -9.61 14.33 16.47
N TYR A 549 -8.43 13.94 15.94
CA TYR A 549 -7.17 13.99 16.65
C TYR A 549 -6.02 14.37 15.69
N ASP A 550 -5.22 15.36 16.09
CA ASP A 550 -4.00 15.74 15.37
C ASP A 550 -2.87 14.77 15.72
N THR A 551 -2.52 13.87 14.79
CA THR A 551 -1.45 12.88 15.00
C THR A 551 -0.05 13.46 14.85
N THR A 552 0.08 14.71 14.40
CA THR A 552 1.39 15.37 14.20
C THR A 552 1.87 16.15 15.43
N GLN A 553 1.03 16.23 16.48
CA GLN A 553 1.47 16.82 17.74
C GLN A 553 2.57 15.97 18.39
N GLU A 554 3.41 16.61 19.20
CA GLU A 554 4.47 15.90 19.90
C GLU A 554 3.87 14.93 20.93
N VAL A 555 4.34 13.69 20.91
CA VAL A 555 3.89 12.64 21.84
C VAL A 555 5.08 11.86 22.37
N LYS A 556 5.00 11.45 23.63
CA LYS A 556 5.99 10.57 24.24
C LYS A 556 5.72 9.13 23.83
N THR A 557 6.69 8.48 23.20
CA THR A 557 6.60 7.06 22.82
C THR A 557 6.90 6.15 23.99
N VAL A 558 6.17 5.04 24.11
CA VAL A 558 6.35 4.07 25.19
C VAL A 558 7.65 3.28 25.07
N ASN A 559 8.20 3.15 23.87
CA ASN A 559 9.45 2.42 23.59
C ASN A 559 10.71 3.32 23.56
N GLY A 560 10.58 4.61 23.88
CA GLY A 560 11.71 5.54 23.93
C GLY A 560 12.32 5.91 22.57
N ILE A 561 11.76 5.41 21.45
CA ILE A 561 12.21 5.76 20.09
C ILE A 561 11.60 7.10 19.71
N PRO A 562 12.43 8.10 19.33
CA PRO A 562 11.92 9.37 18.80
C PRO A 562 11.02 9.13 17.59
N ALA A 563 9.82 9.70 17.63
CA ALA A 563 8.88 9.54 16.54
C ALA A 563 8.07 10.82 16.31
N LYS A 564 7.63 10.98 15.07
CA LYS A 564 6.73 12.06 14.66
C LYS A 564 5.61 11.49 13.82
N GLY A 565 4.43 12.04 13.98
CA GLY A 565 3.33 11.81 13.06
C GLY A 565 3.48 12.64 11.79
N GLY A 566 2.72 12.29 10.78
CA GLY A 566 2.70 12.93 9.48
C GLY A 566 1.37 12.70 8.76
N SER A 567 1.39 12.77 7.45
CA SER A 567 0.21 12.49 6.63
C SER A 567 -0.26 11.04 6.79
N MET A 568 -1.55 10.82 6.61
CA MET A 568 -2.15 9.48 6.56
C MET A 568 -2.76 9.29 5.17
N GLY A 569 -2.04 8.62 4.29
CA GLY A 569 -2.40 8.54 2.87
C GLY A 569 -2.72 7.15 2.35
N ALA A 570 -2.45 6.08 3.08
CA ALA A 570 -2.69 4.71 2.62
C ALA A 570 -3.25 3.75 3.66
N PRO A 571 -2.54 3.37 4.74
CA PRO A 571 -3.10 2.43 5.70
C PRO A 571 -4.29 3.07 6.42
N GLY A 572 -5.36 2.31 6.53
CA GLY A 572 -6.52 2.73 7.31
C GLY A 572 -6.33 2.45 8.79
N PRO A 573 -7.11 3.11 9.66
CA PRO A 573 -7.23 2.72 11.05
C PRO A 573 -7.74 1.28 11.21
N THR A 574 -7.50 0.66 12.36
CA THR A 574 -8.04 -0.65 12.71
C THR A 574 -8.66 -0.61 14.10
N VAL A 575 -9.76 -1.32 14.31
CA VAL A 575 -10.52 -1.31 15.57
C VAL A 575 -10.70 -2.72 16.09
N ALA A 576 -10.30 -2.99 17.33
CA ALA A 576 -10.56 -4.26 18.00
C ALA A 576 -10.46 -4.10 19.52
N GLY A 577 -11.36 -4.76 20.27
CA GLY A 577 -11.27 -4.86 21.72
C GLY A 577 -11.32 -3.53 22.46
N GLY A 578 -12.16 -2.61 22.04
CA GLY A 578 -12.31 -1.28 22.66
C GLY A 578 -11.20 -0.29 22.31
N MET A 579 -10.38 -0.60 21.31
CA MET A 579 -9.25 0.25 20.92
C MET A 579 -9.23 0.53 19.43
N LEU A 580 -8.77 1.74 19.08
CA LEU A 580 -8.52 2.22 17.72
C LEU A 580 -7.01 2.38 17.53
N PHE A 581 -6.47 1.83 16.44
CA PHE A 581 -5.04 1.91 16.10
C PHE A 581 -4.85 2.59 14.75
N VAL A 582 -3.84 3.44 14.63
CA VAL A 582 -3.50 4.09 13.36
C VAL A 582 -2.00 4.34 13.24
N GLY A 583 -1.47 4.11 12.06
CA GLY A 583 -0.15 4.59 11.67
C GLY A 583 -0.22 6.01 11.12
N SER A 584 0.71 6.87 11.52
CA SER A 584 0.82 8.26 11.05
C SER A 584 2.19 8.53 10.47
N GLY A 585 2.23 9.01 9.20
CA GLY A 585 3.46 9.36 8.51
C GLY A 585 3.58 8.78 7.10
N TYR A 586 2.49 8.29 6.49
CA TYR A 586 2.50 7.89 5.08
C TYR A 586 2.07 9.03 4.18
N THR A 587 2.90 9.33 3.20
CA THR A 587 2.58 10.27 2.12
C THR A 587 2.78 9.63 0.76
N PHE A 588 1.89 9.96 -0.17
CA PHE A 588 2.03 9.69 -1.59
C PHE A 588 2.06 11.04 -2.31
N GLY A 589 3.26 11.53 -2.65
CA GLY A 589 3.45 12.86 -3.23
C GLY A 589 3.70 13.95 -2.19
N ALA A 590 2.85 14.97 -2.13
CA ALA A 590 2.98 16.08 -1.18
C ALA A 590 2.38 15.72 0.19
N GLY A 591 3.20 15.60 1.21
CA GLY A 591 2.76 15.31 2.58
C GLY A 591 3.94 15.16 3.52
N ALA A 592 3.67 15.03 4.81
CA ALA A 592 4.68 14.82 5.83
C ALA A 592 4.88 13.33 6.10
N THR A 593 6.13 12.90 6.10
CA THR A 593 6.53 11.55 6.54
C THR A 593 6.55 11.46 8.07
N GLY A 594 6.46 10.24 8.58
CA GLY A 594 6.54 9.95 10.02
C GLY A 594 6.62 8.45 10.29
N ASN A 595 6.94 8.10 11.52
CA ASN A 595 7.18 6.73 11.97
C ASN A 595 6.37 6.37 13.23
N LEU A 596 5.17 6.93 13.37
CA LEU A 596 4.39 6.86 14.60
C LEU A 596 3.21 5.90 14.47
N LEU A 597 3.09 4.96 15.41
CA LEU A 597 1.90 4.15 15.64
C LEU A 597 1.19 4.65 16.92
N LEU A 598 -0.11 4.89 16.82
CA LEU A 598 -0.95 5.41 17.89
C LEU A 598 -2.05 4.42 18.25
N ALA A 599 -2.36 4.32 19.54
CA ALA A 599 -3.48 3.55 20.06
C ALA A 599 -4.37 4.41 20.93
N PHE A 600 -5.67 4.36 20.69
CA PHE A 600 -6.69 5.12 21.41
C PHE A 600 -7.67 4.18 22.10
N SER A 601 -8.21 4.59 23.23
CA SER A 601 -9.30 3.90 23.94
C SER A 601 -10.18 4.91 24.65
N VAL A 602 -11.40 4.50 24.97
CA VAL A 602 -12.20 5.12 26.06
C VAL A 602 -11.62 4.56 27.32
N GLN A 603 -11.08 5.30 28.17
CA GLN A 603 -10.38 4.82 29.39
C GLN A 603 -11.09 3.75 30.15
#